data_7a11a4618fddb607b08eac317e157d5a
#
_entry.id   7a11a4618fddb607b08eac317e157d5a
#
_cell.length_a   1.000
_cell.length_b   1.000
_cell.length_c   1.000
_cell.angle_alpha   90.00
_cell.angle_beta   90.00
_cell.angle_gamma   90.00
#
_symmetry.space_group_name_H-M   'P 1'
#
loop_
_entity.id
_entity.type
_entity.pdbx_description
1 polymer ?
#
loop_
_entity_poly.entity_id
_entity_poly.type
_entity_poly.pdbx_seq_one_letter_code
_entity_poly.pdbx_strand_id
1 'polypeptide(L)'
;MSDWLDGRFAPLPALALAALLAGVAACQPLNSAAPPPVPDGGTPCSRAVASDSRDVVISAGACNPWCIHVPKGSRVYFINNDPALYLFAADPPLPYEVQVPGYTGAVTLPLETAGTVTWTAVHAPAATVTIFVE
;
A
#
# COMPACT_ATOMS: atom_id res chain seq x y z
N MET A 1 58.75 -16.04 18.39
CA MET A 1 58.39 -16.40 17.04
C MET A 1 56.91 -16.43 16.81
N SER A 2 56.18 -16.91 17.74
CA SER A 2 54.71 -17.00 17.59
C SER A 2 53.99 -15.74 18.02
N ASP A 3 54.65 -14.80 18.61
CA ASP A 3 53.99 -13.61 19.17
C ASP A 3 53.47 -12.65 18.13
N TRP A 4 54.08 -12.63 17.01
CA TRP A 4 53.66 -11.72 15.98
C TRP A 4 52.41 -12.14 15.22
N LEU A 5 51.93 -13.31 15.52
CA LEU A 5 50.67 -13.80 14.87
C LEU A 5 49.41 -13.40 15.62
N ASP A 6 49.53 -13.06 16.87
CA ASP A 6 48.37 -13.07 17.75
C ASP A 6 47.52 -11.79 17.74
N GLY A 7 48.09 -10.71 17.39
CA GLY A 7 47.39 -9.44 17.54
C GLY A 7 46.75 -8.84 16.30
N ARG A 8 46.95 -9.45 15.18
CA ARG A 8 46.69 -8.76 13.92
C ARG A 8 45.33 -8.94 13.32
N PHE A 9 44.66 -9.98 13.74
CA PHE A 9 43.41 -10.35 13.08
C PHE A 9 42.16 -10.00 13.83
N ALA A 10 42.29 -9.76 15.11
CA ALA A 10 41.12 -9.54 15.95
C ALA A 10 40.37 -8.25 15.68
N PRO A 11 40.99 -7.10 15.44
CA PRO A 11 40.21 -5.87 15.30
C PRO A 11 39.49 -5.73 13.98
N LEU A 12 39.94 -6.33 12.90
CA LEU A 12 39.34 -6.15 11.60
C LEU A 12 37.93 -6.77 11.48
N PRO A 13 37.71 -8.01 11.94
CA PRO A 13 36.39 -8.56 11.87
C PRO A 13 35.36 -7.82 12.71
N ALA A 14 35.77 -7.29 13.84
CA ALA A 14 34.86 -6.53 14.67
C ALA A 14 34.38 -5.23 14.00
N LEU A 15 35.25 -4.57 13.32
CA LEU A 15 34.89 -3.35 12.59
C LEU A 15 33.94 -3.62 11.43
N ALA A 16 34.18 -4.70 10.73
CA ALA A 16 33.30 -5.10 9.64
C ALA A 16 31.88 -5.43 10.11
N LEU A 17 31.77 -6.12 11.25
CA LEU A 17 30.50 -6.43 11.85
C LEU A 17 29.72 -5.18 12.27
N ALA A 18 30.40 -4.23 12.85
CA ALA A 18 29.77 -2.97 13.24
C ALA A 18 29.20 -2.21 12.04
N ALA A 19 29.91 -2.19 10.95
CA ALA A 19 29.45 -1.53 9.73
C ALA A 19 28.20 -2.21 9.15
N LEU A 20 28.16 -3.52 9.14
CA LEU A 20 27.01 -4.27 8.68
C LEU A 20 25.75 -4.02 9.53
N LEU A 21 25.90 -4.00 10.84
CA LEU A 21 24.80 -3.72 11.75
C LEU A 21 24.24 -2.32 11.55
N ALA A 22 25.09 -1.34 11.34
CA ALA A 22 24.65 0.02 11.04
C ALA A 22 23.86 0.10 9.75
N GLY A 23 24.27 -0.63 8.72
CA GLY A 23 23.56 -0.68 7.46
C GLY A 23 22.17 -1.27 7.57
N VAL A 24 22.02 -2.35 8.31
CA VAL A 24 20.72 -2.99 8.53
C VAL A 24 19.79 -2.08 9.33
N ALA A 25 20.28 -1.45 10.36
CA ALA A 25 19.47 -0.53 11.16
C ALA A 25 18.96 0.67 10.37
N ALA A 26 19.75 1.15 9.40
CA ALA A 26 19.34 2.27 8.56
C ALA A 26 18.23 1.93 7.58
N CYS A 27 18.10 0.68 7.17
CA CYS A 27 17.05 0.26 6.24
C CYS A 27 15.68 0.08 6.87
N GLN A 28 15.63 -0.34 8.12
CA GLN A 28 14.37 -0.63 8.80
C GLN A 28 13.44 0.56 8.99
N PRO A 29 13.90 1.75 9.39
CA PRO A 29 13.00 2.88 9.59
C PRO A 29 12.29 3.33 8.32
N LEU A 30 12.89 3.16 7.17
CA LEU A 30 12.28 3.57 5.90
C LEU A 30 11.05 2.75 5.55
N ASN A 31 11.04 1.47 5.90
CA ASN A 31 9.93 0.59 5.57
C ASN A 31 8.75 0.73 6.53
N SER A 32 9.01 1.17 7.74
CA SER A 32 7.96 1.30 8.76
C SER A 32 7.33 2.68 8.79
N ALA A 33 7.91 3.65 8.12
CA ALA A 33 7.55 5.05 8.28
C ALA A 33 6.66 5.61 7.17
N ALA A 34 6.07 4.78 6.32
CA ALA A 34 5.24 5.30 5.24
C ALA A 34 3.75 5.27 5.61
N PRO A 35 3.24 6.25 6.37
CA PRO A 35 1.81 6.47 6.36
C PRO A 35 1.43 6.88 4.93
N PRO A 36 0.27 6.46 4.46
CA PRO A 36 -0.18 6.90 3.16
C PRO A 36 -0.23 8.41 3.16
N PRO A 37 0.28 9.04 2.15
CA PRO A 37 0.09 10.45 2.01
C PRO A 37 -1.40 10.73 1.97
N VAL A 38 -1.86 11.60 2.83
CA VAL A 38 -3.13 12.26 2.58
C VAL A 38 -2.89 13.09 1.33
N PRO A 39 -3.52 12.77 0.21
CA PRO A 39 -3.26 13.50 -1.01
C PRO A 39 -3.62 14.98 -0.82
N ASP A 40 -2.88 15.83 -1.47
CA ASP A 40 -3.13 17.28 -1.54
C ASP A 40 -3.29 17.97 -0.18
N GLY A 41 -2.43 17.64 0.78
CA GLY A 41 -2.40 18.34 2.05
C GLY A 41 -3.68 18.20 2.86
N GLY A 42 -4.41 17.11 2.68
CA GLY A 42 -5.59 16.82 3.47
C GLY A 42 -6.92 17.17 2.82
N THR A 43 -6.95 17.41 1.53
CA THR A 43 -8.21 17.58 0.79
C THR A 43 -9.04 16.30 0.91
N PRO A 44 -10.23 16.36 1.49
CA PRO A 44 -11.07 15.17 1.58
C PRO A 44 -11.57 14.73 0.21
N CYS A 45 -11.85 13.44 0.08
CA CYS A 45 -12.49 12.93 -1.11
C CYS A 45 -13.87 13.55 -1.27
N SER A 46 -14.10 14.18 -2.40
CA SER A 46 -15.39 14.74 -2.76
C SER A 46 -15.65 14.52 -4.25
N ARG A 47 -16.89 14.67 -4.65
CA ARG A 47 -17.25 14.52 -6.05
C ARG A 47 -16.47 15.48 -6.96
N ALA A 48 -16.15 16.67 -6.45
CA ALA A 48 -15.43 17.69 -7.21
C ALA A 48 -13.97 17.31 -7.50
N VAL A 49 -13.32 16.54 -6.64
CA VAL A 49 -11.92 16.13 -6.80
C VAL A 49 -11.78 14.69 -7.27
N ALA A 50 -12.88 13.96 -7.41
CA ALA A 50 -12.87 12.57 -7.80
C ALA A 50 -12.40 12.38 -9.25
N SER A 51 -11.56 11.38 -9.46
CA SER A 51 -11.07 11.00 -10.78
C SER A 51 -12.11 10.16 -11.52
N ASP A 52 -12.14 10.27 -12.83
CA ASP A 52 -12.97 9.44 -13.70
C ASP A 52 -12.41 8.03 -13.92
N SER A 53 -11.29 7.71 -13.32
CA SER A 53 -10.63 6.42 -13.50
C SER A 53 -11.45 5.29 -12.90
N ARG A 54 -11.44 4.14 -13.57
CA ARG A 54 -11.97 2.90 -13.03
C ARG A 54 -10.88 1.96 -12.53
N ASP A 55 -9.63 2.35 -12.73
CA ASP A 55 -8.48 1.57 -12.31
C ASP A 55 -7.88 2.21 -11.06
N VAL A 56 -7.69 1.41 -10.04
CA VAL A 56 -7.05 1.81 -8.79
C VAL A 56 -5.78 1.01 -8.64
N VAL A 57 -4.65 1.68 -8.65
CA VAL A 57 -3.34 1.05 -8.49
C VAL A 57 -2.95 1.06 -7.02
N ILE A 58 -2.58 -0.10 -6.49
CA ILE A 58 -2.04 -0.25 -5.15
C ILE A 58 -0.53 -0.29 -5.26
N SER A 59 0.12 0.65 -4.62
CA SER A 59 1.57 0.75 -4.61
C SER A 59 2.04 1.31 -3.29
N ALA A 60 3.06 0.70 -2.69
CA ALA A 60 3.61 1.10 -1.40
C ALA A 60 2.54 1.23 -0.31
N GLY A 61 1.56 0.36 -0.32
CA GLY A 61 0.50 0.33 0.68
C GLY A 61 -0.57 1.41 0.54
N ALA A 62 -0.64 2.08 -0.61
CA ALA A 62 -1.61 3.15 -0.86
C ALA A 62 -2.34 2.93 -2.18
N CYS A 63 -3.53 3.49 -2.30
CA CYS A 63 -4.33 3.46 -3.53
C CYS A 63 -4.17 4.76 -4.31
N ASN A 64 -4.04 4.64 -5.63
CA ASN A 64 -3.99 5.79 -6.52
C ASN A 64 -4.77 5.47 -7.82
N PRO A 65 -5.80 6.23 -8.17
CA PRO A 65 -6.41 7.29 -7.37
C PRO A 65 -7.10 6.76 -6.12
N TRP A 66 -7.19 7.59 -5.10
CA TRP A 66 -7.83 7.28 -3.82
C TRP A 66 -9.28 7.73 -3.74
N CYS A 67 -9.72 8.48 -4.74
CA CYS A 67 -11.03 9.10 -4.81
C CYS A 67 -11.48 9.09 -6.27
N ILE A 68 -12.50 8.33 -6.58
CA ILE A 68 -12.99 8.16 -7.95
C ILE A 68 -14.51 8.29 -8.01
N HIS A 69 -15.03 8.58 -9.19
CA HIS A 69 -16.45 8.46 -9.46
C HIS A 69 -16.67 7.62 -10.71
N VAL A 70 -17.71 6.82 -10.68
CA VAL A 70 -18.05 5.91 -11.78
C VAL A 70 -19.55 5.91 -12.02
N PRO A 71 -20.00 5.67 -13.24
CA PRO A 71 -21.42 5.45 -13.51
C PRO A 71 -21.92 4.20 -12.80
N LYS A 72 -23.19 4.22 -12.40
CA LYS A 72 -23.86 3.05 -11.84
C LYS A 72 -23.76 1.87 -12.82
N GLY A 73 -23.52 0.69 -12.32
CA GLY A 73 -23.28 -0.52 -13.12
C GLY A 73 -21.82 -0.72 -13.53
N SER A 74 -20.93 0.19 -13.15
CA SER A 74 -19.51 0.06 -13.45
C SER A 74 -18.83 -0.93 -12.55
N ARG A 75 -17.72 -1.50 -13.04
CA ARG A 75 -16.78 -2.31 -12.27
C ARG A 75 -15.53 -1.48 -12.02
N VAL A 76 -14.91 -1.67 -10.89
CA VAL A 76 -13.64 -1.04 -10.52
C VAL A 76 -12.56 -2.10 -10.49
N TYR A 77 -11.42 -1.80 -11.11
CA TYR A 77 -10.28 -2.69 -11.22
C TYR A 77 -9.22 -2.28 -10.21
N PHE A 78 -8.78 -3.22 -9.39
CA PHE A 78 -7.67 -3.04 -8.49
C PHE A 78 -6.43 -3.69 -9.11
N ILE A 79 -5.35 -2.95 -9.20
CA ILE A 79 -4.09 -3.41 -9.76
C ILE A 79 -3.06 -3.33 -8.63
N ASN A 80 -2.54 -4.47 -8.21
CA ASN A 80 -1.61 -4.54 -7.09
C ASN A 80 -0.17 -4.61 -7.60
N ASN A 81 0.59 -3.56 -7.38
CA ASN A 81 2.01 -3.49 -7.70
C ASN A 81 2.90 -3.87 -6.51
N ASP A 82 2.31 -4.25 -5.39
CA ASP A 82 3.02 -4.70 -4.21
C ASP A 82 3.08 -6.23 -4.15
N PRO A 83 4.05 -6.81 -3.43
CA PRO A 83 4.12 -8.27 -3.26
C PRO A 83 3.06 -8.82 -2.32
N ALA A 84 2.47 -8.00 -1.46
CA ALA A 84 1.51 -8.43 -0.45
C ALA A 84 0.12 -8.64 -1.04
N LEU A 85 -0.63 -9.56 -0.43
CA LEU A 85 -2.06 -9.72 -0.69
C LEU A 85 -2.83 -8.59 0.00
N TYR A 86 -3.75 -7.97 -0.70
CA TYR A 86 -4.70 -7.01 -0.13
C TYR A 86 -6.11 -7.57 -0.18
N LEU A 87 -6.79 -7.49 0.96
CA LEU A 87 -8.18 -7.86 1.08
C LEU A 87 -8.99 -6.61 1.36
N PHE A 88 -9.84 -6.20 0.42
CA PHE A 88 -10.63 -4.99 0.53
C PHE A 88 -12.05 -5.30 0.99
N ALA A 89 -12.47 -4.61 2.03
CA ALA A 89 -13.84 -4.62 2.52
C ALA A 89 -14.51 -3.28 2.24
N ALA A 90 -15.79 -3.32 1.94
CA ALA A 90 -16.59 -2.14 1.61
C ALA A 90 -17.29 -1.58 2.84
N ASP A 91 -17.45 -0.25 2.84
CA ASP A 91 -18.29 0.48 3.79
C ASP A 91 -19.11 1.52 3.00
N PRO A 92 -20.44 1.41 2.95
CA PRO A 92 -21.31 0.40 3.57
C PRO A 92 -21.02 -1.03 3.13
N PRO A 93 -21.24 -2.03 4.00
CA PRO A 93 -20.90 -3.41 3.69
C PRO A 93 -21.59 -3.92 2.43
N LEU A 94 -20.82 -4.61 1.60
CA LEU A 94 -21.32 -5.37 0.47
C LEU A 94 -21.19 -6.86 0.79
N PRO A 95 -21.99 -7.72 0.13
CA PRO A 95 -21.99 -9.16 0.43
C PRO A 95 -20.77 -9.91 -0.11
N TYR A 96 -19.70 -9.20 -0.44
CA TYR A 96 -18.45 -9.78 -0.93
C TYR A 96 -17.27 -8.89 -0.58
N GLU A 97 -16.08 -9.46 -0.63
CA GLU A 97 -14.82 -8.77 -0.46
C GLU A 97 -14.00 -8.92 -1.74
N VAL A 98 -13.07 -8.00 -1.98
CA VAL A 98 -12.17 -8.06 -3.13
C VAL A 98 -10.79 -8.47 -2.66
N GLN A 99 -10.31 -9.60 -3.15
CA GLN A 99 -8.98 -10.12 -2.87
C GLN A 99 -8.05 -9.78 -4.03
N VAL A 100 -6.93 -9.10 -3.72
CA VAL A 100 -5.96 -8.69 -4.75
C VAL A 100 -4.60 -9.27 -4.37
N PRO A 101 -4.26 -10.45 -4.89
CA PRO A 101 -2.94 -11.04 -4.63
C PRO A 101 -1.79 -10.17 -5.15
N GLY A 102 -0.60 -10.39 -4.61
CA GLY A 102 0.57 -9.62 -5.00
C GLY A 102 0.85 -9.67 -6.50
N TYR A 103 1.15 -8.54 -7.07
CA TYR A 103 1.47 -8.36 -8.50
C TYR A 103 0.37 -8.82 -9.45
N THR A 104 -0.88 -8.80 -9.00
CA THR A 104 -2.04 -9.19 -9.82
C THR A 104 -3.09 -8.10 -9.82
N GLY A 105 -4.17 -8.35 -10.52
CA GLY A 105 -5.35 -7.50 -10.52
C GLY A 105 -6.58 -8.25 -10.03
N ALA A 106 -7.57 -7.51 -9.60
CA ALA A 106 -8.90 -8.01 -9.29
C ALA A 106 -9.94 -6.97 -9.68
N VAL A 107 -11.18 -7.40 -9.79
CA VAL A 107 -12.27 -6.53 -10.23
C VAL A 107 -13.46 -6.69 -9.29
N THR A 108 -14.15 -5.59 -9.01
CA THR A 108 -15.41 -5.63 -8.27
C THR A 108 -16.51 -6.24 -9.13
N LEU A 109 -17.59 -6.67 -8.48
CA LEU A 109 -18.87 -6.85 -9.18
C LEU A 109 -19.39 -5.47 -9.61
N PRO A 110 -20.35 -5.42 -10.57
CA PRO A 110 -20.92 -4.14 -10.96
C PRO A 110 -21.52 -3.40 -9.76
N LEU A 111 -21.21 -2.12 -9.64
CA LEU A 111 -21.69 -1.27 -8.56
C LEU A 111 -23.06 -0.70 -8.95
N GLU A 112 -24.12 -1.39 -8.54
CA GLU A 112 -25.48 -1.11 -9.00
C GLU A 112 -26.22 -0.07 -8.16
N THR A 113 -25.73 0.24 -6.97
CA THR A 113 -26.37 1.16 -6.05
C THR A 113 -25.67 2.51 -6.09
N ALA A 114 -26.44 3.56 -6.42
CA ALA A 114 -25.91 4.92 -6.37
C ALA A 114 -25.56 5.32 -4.93
N GLY A 115 -24.53 6.09 -4.78
CA GLY A 115 -24.05 6.58 -3.47
C GLY A 115 -22.56 6.49 -3.33
N THR A 116 -22.10 6.58 -2.10
CA THR A 116 -20.67 6.55 -1.78
C THR A 116 -20.32 5.21 -1.12
N VAL A 117 -19.28 4.57 -1.63
CA VAL A 117 -18.74 3.36 -1.01
C VAL A 117 -17.23 3.54 -0.83
N THR A 118 -16.73 3.12 0.32
CA THR A 118 -15.31 3.16 0.64
C THR A 118 -14.78 1.73 0.75
N TRP A 119 -13.72 1.43 0.00
CA TRP A 119 -13.02 0.16 0.06
C TRP A 119 -11.73 0.36 0.83
N THR A 120 -11.55 -0.43 1.87
CA THR A 120 -10.35 -0.35 2.72
C THR A 120 -9.71 -1.72 2.86
N ALA A 121 -8.41 -1.78 2.71
CA ALA A 121 -7.67 -3.02 2.92
C ALA A 121 -7.64 -3.37 4.40
N VAL A 122 -8.05 -4.59 4.74
CA VAL A 122 -8.25 -5.02 6.13
C VAL A 122 -6.95 -4.97 6.94
N HIS A 123 -5.83 -5.35 6.31
CA HIS A 123 -4.52 -5.38 6.99
C HIS A 123 -3.65 -4.17 6.69
N ALA A 124 -4.12 -3.27 5.84
CA ALA A 124 -3.40 -2.06 5.46
C ALA A 124 -4.41 -0.93 5.27
N PRO A 125 -4.96 -0.37 6.34
CA PRO A 125 -6.05 0.61 6.26
C PRO A 125 -5.66 1.91 5.54
N ALA A 126 -4.40 2.08 5.31
CA ALA A 126 -3.86 3.12 4.46
C ALA A 126 -4.25 2.94 2.98
N ALA A 127 -4.41 1.71 2.53
CA ALA A 127 -4.89 1.40 1.20
C ALA A 127 -6.42 1.52 1.21
N THR A 128 -6.91 2.71 0.96
CA THR A 128 -8.33 3.06 0.96
C THR A 128 -8.67 3.82 -0.31
N VAL A 129 -9.80 3.50 -0.89
CA VAL A 129 -10.37 4.24 -2.02
C VAL A 129 -11.84 4.53 -1.76
N THR A 130 -12.24 5.77 -2.01
CA THR A 130 -13.63 6.19 -1.92
C THR A 130 -14.19 6.33 -3.33
N ILE A 131 -15.35 5.74 -3.56
CA ILE A 131 -15.98 5.65 -4.87
C ILE A 131 -17.36 6.28 -4.81
N PHE A 132 -17.58 7.27 -5.65
CA PHE A 132 -18.92 7.82 -5.89
C PHE A 132 -19.55 7.08 -7.07
N VAL A 133 -20.67 6.44 -6.82
CA VAL A 133 -21.44 5.70 -7.83
C VAL A 133 -22.66 6.56 -8.20
N GLU A 134 -22.79 6.88 -9.47
CA GLU A 134 -23.84 7.80 -9.95
C GLU A 134 -24.74 7.17 -10.98
#